data_55520193a724698f905cdd7df449d3ee
#
_entry.id   55520193a724698f905cdd7df449d3ee
#
_cell.length_a   1.000
_cell.length_b   1.000
_cell.length_c   1.000
_cell.angle_alpha   90.00
_cell.angle_beta   90.00
_cell.angle_gamma   90.00
#
_symmetry.space_group_name_H-M   'P 1'
#
loop_
_entity.id
_entity.type
_entity.pdbx_description
1 polymer ?
#
loop_
_entity_poly.entity_id
_entity_poly.type
_entity_poly.pdbx_seq_one_letter_code
_entity_poly.pdbx_strand_id
1 'polypeptide(L)'
;MAIEDDYVRKNPFDFQLSEVIDDDSESRQALSEEQEEKLLSFLQYDTVYQKYYDDVLILLKTGLRISELCGLTVQDLDFENHTLNINHQLLRNQEGYYIETPKTKCGIRKVPMSEEAGKAFQRVLKR
;
A
#
# COMPACT_ATOMS: atom_id res chain seq x y z
N MET A 1 -13.42 6.25 35.23
CA MET A 1 -11.98 6.62 35.30
C MET A 1 -11.55 6.76 36.75
N ALA A 2 -10.29 6.49 37.09
CA ALA A 2 -9.78 6.55 38.45
C ALA A 2 -9.91 7.93 39.13
N ILE A 3 -9.91 9.03 38.37
CA ILE A 3 -10.11 10.37 38.87
C ILE A 3 -11.53 10.61 39.33
N GLU A 4 -12.51 10.15 38.56
CA GLU A 4 -13.95 10.26 38.87
C GLU A 4 -14.33 9.41 40.08
N ASP A 5 -13.61 8.32 40.30
CA ASP A 5 -13.78 7.40 41.43
C ASP A 5 -12.92 7.80 42.65
N ASP A 6 -12.24 8.94 42.58
CA ASP A 6 -11.41 9.51 43.63
C ASP A 6 -10.19 8.64 44.05
N TYR A 7 -9.79 7.68 43.17
CA TYR A 7 -8.61 6.85 43.41
C TYR A 7 -7.28 7.55 43.17
N VAL A 8 -7.28 8.56 42.27
CA VAL A 8 -6.10 9.35 41.91
C VAL A 8 -6.45 10.83 41.93
N ARG A 9 -5.67 11.65 42.65
CA ARG A 9 -5.93 13.10 42.75
C ARG A 9 -5.59 13.87 41.49
N LYS A 10 -4.71 13.34 40.67
CA LYS A 10 -4.28 13.94 39.39
C LYS A 10 -4.15 12.85 38.36
N ASN A 11 -4.62 13.14 37.15
CA ASN A 11 -4.47 12.22 36.02
C ASN A 11 -2.98 12.05 35.67
N PRO A 12 -2.38 10.86 35.82
CA PRO A 12 -0.98 10.64 35.45
C PRO A 12 -0.73 10.72 33.96
N PHE A 13 -1.78 10.67 33.12
CA PHE A 13 -1.70 10.75 31.68
C PHE A 13 -2.07 12.12 31.10
N ASP A 14 -2.22 13.13 31.97
CA ASP A 14 -2.53 14.52 31.61
C ASP A 14 -1.27 15.26 31.16
N PHE A 15 -0.71 14.81 30.04
CA PHE A 15 0.43 15.41 29.35
C PHE A 15 0.35 15.14 27.85
N GLN A 16 1.01 15.97 27.06
CA GLN A 16 1.15 15.72 25.63
C GLN A 16 2.43 14.90 25.39
N LEU A 17 2.32 13.85 24.58
CA LEU A 17 3.47 13.00 24.25
C LEU A 17 4.62 13.78 23.62
N SER A 18 4.30 14.83 22.86
CA SER A 18 5.28 15.72 22.25
C SER A 18 6.14 16.49 23.25
N GLU A 19 5.68 16.64 24.50
CA GLU A 19 6.44 17.30 25.56
C GLU A 19 7.44 16.38 26.26
N VAL A 20 7.22 15.07 26.16
CA VAL A 20 7.99 14.05 26.89
C VAL A 20 8.89 13.23 25.95
N ILE A 21 8.46 13.02 24.73
CA ILE A 21 9.17 12.22 23.73
C ILE A 21 9.56 13.14 22.56
N ASP A 22 10.85 13.23 22.29
CA ASP A 22 11.32 13.91 21.10
C ASP A 22 10.86 13.15 19.87
N ASP A 23 10.26 13.86 18.92
CA ASP A 23 9.83 13.29 17.67
C ASP A 23 11.07 13.13 16.76
N ASP A 24 11.66 11.94 16.78
CA ASP A 24 12.77 11.55 15.92
C ASP A 24 12.31 10.86 14.64
N SER A 25 11.00 10.90 14.36
CA SER A 25 10.45 10.31 13.16
C SER A 25 10.94 11.05 11.92
N GLU A 26 11.56 10.31 11.01
CA GLU A 26 11.90 10.85 9.70
C GLU A 26 10.64 10.97 8.84
N SER A 27 10.41 12.15 8.26
CA SER A 27 9.31 12.33 7.35
C SER A 27 9.57 11.53 6.07
N ARG A 28 8.64 10.63 5.73
CA ARG A 28 8.71 9.87 4.49
C ARG A 28 8.33 10.77 3.32
N GLN A 29 9.21 10.83 2.33
CA GLN A 29 8.98 11.58 1.11
C GLN A 29 8.70 10.62 -0.05
N ALA A 30 7.88 11.07 -1.00
CA ALA A 30 7.67 10.35 -2.24
C ALA A 30 8.96 10.33 -3.06
N LEU A 31 9.14 9.29 -3.87
CA LEU A 31 10.26 9.20 -4.80
C LEU A 31 10.14 10.30 -5.86
N SER A 32 11.27 10.92 -6.21
CA SER A 32 11.34 11.79 -7.37
C SER A 32 11.36 10.97 -8.66
N GLU A 33 11.04 11.59 -9.79
CA GLU A 33 11.09 10.92 -11.09
C GLU A 33 12.46 10.31 -11.37
N GLU A 34 13.53 11.01 -11.03
CA GLU A 34 14.90 10.52 -11.19
C GLU A 34 15.17 9.29 -10.33
N GLN A 35 14.69 9.29 -9.09
CA GLN A 35 14.82 8.14 -8.18
C GLN A 35 14.01 6.94 -8.66
N GLU A 36 12.82 7.19 -9.20
CA GLU A 36 11.95 6.17 -9.79
C GLU A 36 12.62 5.50 -10.99
N GLU A 37 13.18 6.29 -11.91
CA GLU A 37 13.93 5.77 -13.07
C GLU A 37 15.15 4.93 -12.65
N LYS A 38 15.89 5.38 -11.66
CA LYS A 38 17.05 4.62 -11.12
C LYS A 38 16.61 3.30 -10.51
N LEU A 39 15.51 3.29 -9.76
CA LEU A 39 14.96 2.07 -9.16
C LEU A 39 14.53 1.08 -10.24
N LEU A 40 13.79 1.53 -11.24
CA LEU A 40 13.33 0.68 -12.33
C LEU A 40 14.49 0.13 -13.17
N SER A 41 15.50 0.95 -13.44
CA SER A 41 16.71 0.51 -14.14
C SER A 41 17.47 -0.54 -13.34
N PHE A 42 17.62 -0.35 -12.03
CA PHE A 42 18.24 -1.33 -11.16
C PHE A 42 17.49 -2.67 -11.19
N LEU A 43 16.17 -2.63 -11.03
CA LEU A 43 15.34 -3.84 -11.03
C LEU A 43 15.39 -4.57 -12.37
N GLN A 44 15.49 -3.84 -13.48
CA GLN A 44 15.54 -4.44 -14.81
C GLN A 44 16.80 -5.28 -15.07
N TYR A 45 17.92 -4.87 -14.52
CA TYR A 45 19.22 -5.49 -14.79
C TYR A 45 19.75 -6.34 -13.63
N ASP A 46 19.14 -6.29 -12.47
CA ASP A 46 19.57 -7.09 -11.32
C ASP A 46 19.06 -8.53 -11.44
N THR A 47 19.94 -9.49 -11.22
CA THR A 47 19.60 -10.91 -11.37
C THR A 47 18.69 -11.46 -10.28
N VAL A 48 18.70 -10.85 -9.11
CA VAL A 48 17.89 -11.28 -7.95
C VAL A 48 16.52 -10.60 -7.94
N TYR A 49 16.49 -9.28 -8.17
CA TYR A 49 15.29 -8.46 -8.01
C TYR A 49 14.51 -8.25 -9.31
N GLN A 50 15.03 -8.68 -10.45
CA GLN A 50 14.37 -8.55 -11.75
C GLN A 50 12.93 -9.14 -11.76
N LYS A 51 12.71 -10.20 -11.01
CA LYS A 51 11.38 -10.82 -10.88
C LYS A 51 10.31 -9.89 -10.29
N TYR A 52 10.71 -8.86 -9.57
CA TYR A 52 9.80 -7.87 -8.97
C TYR A 52 9.60 -6.62 -9.81
N TYR A 53 10.25 -6.52 -10.98
CA TYR A 53 10.17 -5.34 -11.83
C TYR A 53 8.74 -4.95 -12.16
N ASP A 54 7.93 -5.89 -12.65
CA ASP A 54 6.54 -5.61 -13.00
C ASP A 54 5.69 -5.23 -11.79
N ASP A 55 5.90 -5.89 -10.67
CA ASP A 55 5.16 -5.62 -9.43
C ASP A 55 5.44 -4.19 -8.93
N VAL A 56 6.71 -3.79 -8.92
CA VAL A 56 7.12 -2.44 -8.52
C VAL A 56 6.61 -1.40 -9.51
N LEU A 57 6.70 -1.66 -10.81
CA LEU A 57 6.18 -0.77 -11.86
C LEU A 57 4.68 -0.52 -11.69
N ILE A 58 3.90 -1.57 -11.44
CA ILE A 58 2.47 -1.47 -11.17
C ILE A 58 2.20 -0.59 -9.95
N LEU A 59 2.90 -0.82 -8.85
CA LEU A 59 2.74 -0.03 -7.62
C LEU A 59 3.06 1.45 -7.84
N LEU A 60 4.13 1.76 -8.57
CA LEU A 60 4.51 3.14 -8.87
C LEU A 60 3.51 3.85 -9.78
N LYS A 61 2.95 3.15 -10.75
CA LYS A 61 2.04 3.75 -11.74
C LYS A 61 0.58 3.79 -11.31
N THR A 62 0.18 2.99 -10.34
CA THR A 62 -1.22 2.93 -9.89
C THR A 62 -1.44 3.49 -8.48
N GLY A 63 -0.40 3.53 -7.64
CA GLY A 63 -0.52 3.96 -6.25
C GLY A 63 -1.26 2.97 -5.36
N LEU A 64 -1.36 1.72 -5.76
CA LEU A 64 -1.99 0.67 -4.95
C LEU A 64 -1.18 0.36 -3.69
N ARG A 65 -1.87 -0.07 -2.65
CA ARG A 65 -1.23 -0.70 -1.50
C ARG A 65 -0.82 -2.13 -1.87
N ILE A 66 0.25 -2.64 -1.25
CA ILE A 66 0.73 -4.01 -1.51
C ILE A 66 -0.37 -5.04 -1.28
N SER A 67 -1.13 -4.90 -0.21
CA SER A 67 -2.25 -5.79 0.12
C SER A 67 -3.37 -5.76 -0.93
N GLU A 68 -3.62 -4.61 -1.52
CA GLU A 68 -4.57 -4.45 -2.62
C GLU A 68 -4.07 -5.14 -3.88
N LEU A 69 -2.80 -4.94 -4.23
CA LEU A 69 -2.18 -5.59 -5.38
C LEU A 69 -2.21 -7.13 -5.24
N CYS A 70 -1.85 -7.64 -4.07
CA CYS A 70 -1.88 -9.08 -3.80
C CYS A 70 -3.29 -9.68 -3.87
N GLY A 71 -4.32 -8.89 -3.57
CA GLY A 71 -5.71 -9.31 -3.61
C GLY A 71 -6.37 -9.21 -4.98
N LEU A 72 -5.74 -8.58 -5.96
CA LEU A 72 -6.33 -8.42 -7.29
C LEU A 72 -6.58 -9.75 -7.98
N THR A 73 -7.74 -9.83 -8.62
CA THR A 73 -8.11 -10.95 -9.51
C THR A 73 -8.17 -10.48 -10.96
N VAL A 74 -8.18 -11.41 -11.88
CA VAL A 74 -8.31 -11.10 -13.33
C VAL A 74 -9.59 -10.30 -13.61
N GLN A 75 -10.65 -10.56 -12.85
CA GLN A 75 -11.94 -9.86 -13.01
C GLN A 75 -11.87 -8.38 -12.61
N ASP A 76 -10.93 -8.03 -11.75
CA ASP A 76 -10.73 -6.64 -11.31
C ASP A 76 -10.00 -5.78 -12.35
N LEU A 77 -9.40 -6.42 -13.35
CA LEU A 77 -8.65 -5.78 -14.43
C LEU A 77 -9.55 -5.52 -15.63
N ASP A 78 -9.77 -4.27 -15.96
CA ASP A 78 -10.50 -3.85 -17.15
C ASP A 78 -9.54 -3.22 -18.15
N PHE A 79 -9.05 -4.03 -19.10
CA PHE A 79 -8.12 -3.58 -20.13
C PHE A 79 -8.80 -2.73 -21.22
N GLU A 80 -10.10 -2.88 -21.43
CA GLU A 80 -10.84 -2.09 -22.41
C GLU A 80 -11.01 -0.66 -21.98
N ASN A 81 -11.40 -0.45 -20.70
CA ASN A 81 -11.59 0.88 -20.12
C ASN A 81 -10.34 1.40 -19.40
N HIS A 82 -9.26 0.64 -19.37
CA HIS A 82 -8.01 0.98 -18.68
C HIS A 82 -8.22 1.35 -17.21
N THR A 83 -8.97 0.53 -16.49
CA THR A 83 -9.28 0.72 -15.07
C THR A 83 -9.05 -0.54 -14.25
N LEU A 84 -8.82 -0.31 -12.94
CA LEU A 84 -8.73 -1.35 -11.93
C LEU A 84 -9.87 -1.17 -10.93
N ASN A 85 -10.53 -2.25 -10.56
CA ASN A 85 -11.50 -2.24 -9.48
C ASN A 85 -10.81 -2.64 -8.17
N ILE A 86 -10.73 -1.71 -7.22
CA ILE A 86 -10.17 -1.96 -5.90
C ILE A 86 -11.31 -2.06 -4.91
N ASN A 87 -11.66 -3.27 -4.53
CA ASN A 87 -12.78 -3.57 -3.63
C ASN A 87 -12.44 -4.54 -2.51
N HIS A 88 -11.22 -5.05 -2.47
CA HIS A 88 -10.74 -5.95 -1.42
C HIS A 88 -9.21 -5.94 -1.36
N GLN A 89 -8.69 -6.52 -0.29
CA GLN A 89 -7.25 -6.68 -0.08
C GLN A 89 -6.97 -8.07 0.49
N LEU A 90 -5.78 -8.59 0.23
CA LEU A 90 -5.28 -9.83 0.79
C LEU A 90 -4.39 -9.54 1.99
N LEU A 91 -4.77 -10.05 3.14
CA LEU A 91 -4.03 -9.91 4.38
C LEU A 91 -3.55 -11.27 4.89
N ARG A 92 -2.64 -11.24 5.83
CA ARG A 92 -2.13 -12.44 6.49
C ARG A 92 -2.21 -12.28 8.00
N ASN A 93 -2.69 -13.32 8.67
CA ASN A 93 -2.67 -13.45 10.12
C ASN A 93 -2.00 -14.76 10.52
N GLN A 94 -2.11 -15.14 11.79
CA GLN A 94 -1.54 -16.38 12.30
C GLN A 94 -2.18 -17.64 11.68
N GLU A 95 -3.41 -17.55 11.24
CA GLU A 95 -4.17 -18.65 10.62
C GLU A 95 -3.92 -18.79 9.12
N GLY A 96 -3.30 -17.78 8.48
CA GLY A 96 -2.98 -17.77 7.05
C GLY A 96 -3.46 -16.52 6.34
N TYR A 97 -3.71 -16.63 5.04
CA TYR A 97 -4.19 -15.54 4.21
C TYR A 97 -5.72 -15.42 4.25
N TYR A 98 -6.21 -14.19 4.27
CA TYR A 98 -7.64 -13.91 4.20
C TYR A 98 -7.91 -12.65 3.39
N ILE A 99 -9.13 -12.55 2.84
CA ILE A 99 -9.58 -11.39 2.08
C ILE A 99 -10.41 -10.50 2.98
N GLU A 100 -10.08 -9.20 2.99
CA GLU A 100 -10.82 -8.19 3.71
C GLU A 100 -11.41 -7.17 2.73
N THR A 101 -12.67 -6.85 2.92
CA THR A 101 -13.33 -5.76 2.17
C THR A 101 -13.16 -4.45 2.94
N PRO A 102 -13.05 -3.29 2.25
CA PRO A 102 -12.94 -2.00 2.92
C PRO A 102 -14.15 -1.72 3.81
N LYS A 103 -13.88 -1.19 5.01
CA LYS A 103 -14.94 -0.81 5.96
C LYS A 103 -15.75 0.42 5.52
N THR A 104 -15.21 1.21 4.61
CA THR A 104 -15.83 2.43 4.10
C THR A 104 -15.96 2.39 2.59
N LYS A 105 -16.95 3.12 2.05
CA LYS A 105 -17.13 3.25 0.59
C LYS A 105 -15.91 3.90 -0.09
N CYS A 106 -15.13 4.71 0.64
CA CYS A 106 -13.92 5.34 0.11
C CYS A 106 -12.80 4.34 -0.18
N GLY A 107 -12.81 3.17 0.46
CA GLY A 107 -11.88 2.09 0.17
C GLY A 107 -12.18 1.33 -1.12
N ILE A 108 -13.43 1.41 -1.60
CA ILE A 108 -13.84 0.83 -2.88
C ILE A 108 -13.71 1.92 -3.93
N ARG A 109 -12.84 1.69 -4.90
CA ARG A 109 -12.55 2.70 -5.93
C ARG A 109 -12.14 2.06 -7.24
N LYS A 110 -12.25 2.83 -8.30
CA LYS A 110 -11.66 2.52 -9.60
C LYS A 110 -10.41 3.37 -9.78
N VAL A 111 -9.31 2.72 -10.13
CA VAL A 111 -8.02 3.37 -10.37
C VAL A 111 -7.75 3.35 -11.87
N PRO A 112 -7.38 4.47 -12.49
CA PRO A 112 -6.99 4.47 -13.90
C PRO A 112 -5.70 3.66 -14.08
N MET A 113 -5.63 2.89 -15.14
CA MET A 113 -4.51 2.05 -15.49
C MET A 113 -3.79 2.67 -16.69
N SER A 114 -2.54 3.09 -16.51
CA SER A 114 -1.72 3.57 -17.61
C SER A 114 -1.39 2.42 -18.58
N GLU A 115 -0.96 2.77 -19.79
CA GLU A 115 -0.52 1.78 -20.76
C GLU A 115 0.64 0.92 -20.24
N GLU A 116 1.60 1.54 -19.55
CA GLU A 116 2.73 0.84 -18.94
C GLU A 116 2.28 -0.15 -17.87
N ALA A 117 1.36 0.28 -16.99
CA ALA A 117 0.77 -0.59 -15.98
C ALA A 117 -0.01 -1.74 -16.61
N GLY A 118 -0.79 -1.47 -17.64
CA GLY A 118 -1.52 -2.50 -18.38
C GLY A 118 -0.62 -3.57 -18.99
N LYS A 119 0.49 -3.15 -19.60
CA LYS A 119 1.50 -4.07 -20.12
C LYS A 119 2.16 -4.90 -19.02
N ALA A 120 2.46 -4.28 -17.88
CA ALA A 120 3.02 -4.97 -16.72
C ALA A 120 2.05 -6.03 -16.18
N PHE A 121 0.78 -5.73 -16.05
CA PHE A 121 -0.24 -6.71 -15.67
C PHE A 121 -0.34 -7.88 -16.67
N GLN A 122 -0.28 -7.60 -17.96
CA GLN A 122 -0.28 -8.66 -18.97
C GLN A 122 0.93 -9.59 -18.82
N ARG A 123 2.11 -9.06 -18.52
CA ARG A 123 3.30 -9.88 -18.25
C ARG A 123 3.14 -10.71 -16.98
N VAL A 124 2.58 -10.14 -15.92
CA VAL A 124 2.32 -10.86 -14.67
C VAL A 124 1.33 -12.01 -14.90
N LEU A 125 0.28 -11.79 -15.68
CA LEU A 125 -0.71 -12.83 -15.99
C LEU A 125 -0.15 -13.99 -16.82
N LYS A 126 0.94 -13.77 -17.53
CA LYS A 126 1.62 -14.80 -18.34
C LYS A 126 2.64 -15.63 -17.56
N ARG A 127 2.95 -15.26 -16.33
CA ARG A 127 3.93 -15.98 -15.49
C ARG A 127 3.52 -17.42 -15.16
#